data_9d133d16b36ae8d2368ae9ace56efa4c
#
_entry.id   9d133d16b36ae8d2368ae9ace56efa4c
#
_cell.length_a   1.000
_cell.length_b   1.000
_cell.length_c   1.000
_cell.angle_alpha   90.00
_cell.angle_beta   90.00
_cell.angle_gamma   90.00
#
_symmetry.space_group_name_H-M   'P 1'
#
loop_
_entity.id
_entity.type
_entity.pdbx_description
1 polymer ?
#
loop_
_entity_poly.entity_id
_entity_poly.type
_entity_poly.pdbx_seq_one_letter_code
_entity_poly.pdbx_strand_id
1 'polypeptide(L)'
;MSFSWQFLIDLGILGGALLIATWIRSRVRFFQRFLIPNALTAGFLLFPLYNWVFPRLGMDTLSLENIVYHFLNISFIAMTLRVSKEKRQSSRDVFATSTMVLSQYAIQCFLGTIVTIILIQTVLPNLFPGFGLFATLGFSLGPGQAFAIGSGWEAMGFEGLGSVGLTFGALGFIWASFGGVFLVNYGINKGWGTRSEKARIDESKVRQGVLHRGESSSASEVTDITNPEAIDPFTFSSGLVLATYLLAYLGLTALSWLLGFLGESGIQLATNLWGIMFIFCGLTAMCVKAILSSLRLEFVVDNHRMTRISGFCIDFMVSSSIAAISAAIVAKYWIPILAVGVLTGLATTFSHIWLASRVFQSHVFQRAILVYGAATGTLPTGLALLRIIDPKFETPASRDFMFSAGITFVAAIPIILTANMPAIGALRGSMIPTYQVLALYAFYLVICFIAYLFLSGRRRFLNPTRIWLSKPAGS
;
A
#
# COMPACT_ATOMS: atom_id res chain seq x y z
N MET A 1 19.59 30.22 -19.70
CA MET A 1 19.10 28.84 -19.45
C MET A 1 18.77 28.73 -17.97
N SER A 2 17.51 28.57 -17.62
CA SER A 2 17.09 28.38 -16.22
C SER A 2 16.87 26.87 -16.00
N PHE A 3 17.81 26.21 -15.34
CA PHE A 3 17.59 24.84 -14.85
C PHE A 3 16.62 24.86 -13.70
N SER A 4 15.61 23.95 -13.68
CA SER A 4 14.71 23.79 -12.54
C SER A 4 15.44 23.02 -11.43
N TRP A 5 15.89 23.73 -10.40
CA TRP A 5 16.65 23.14 -9.28
C TRP A 5 15.74 22.51 -8.22
N GLN A 6 14.49 22.97 -8.11
CA GLN A 6 13.62 22.59 -6.99
C GLN A 6 13.47 21.07 -6.85
N PHE A 7 13.23 20.36 -7.95
CA PHE A 7 13.09 18.89 -7.90
C PHE A 7 14.32 18.18 -7.32
N LEU A 8 15.54 18.60 -7.72
CA LEU A 8 16.78 18.01 -7.20
C LEU A 8 17.06 18.41 -5.76
N ILE A 9 16.70 19.65 -5.38
CA ILE A 9 16.81 20.11 -3.99
C ILE A 9 15.89 19.28 -3.11
N ASP A 10 14.64 19.07 -3.51
CA ASP A 10 13.67 18.26 -2.76
C ASP A 10 14.11 16.79 -2.64
N LEU A 11 14.66 16.20 -3.72
CA LEU A 11 15.27 14.86 -3.64
C LEU A 11 16.46 14.82 -2.66
N GLY A 12 17.29 15.85 -2.64
CA GLY A 12 18.41 15.97 -1.71
C GLY A 12 17.94 16.10 -0.26
N ILE A 13 16.91 16.92 0.00
CA ILE A 13 16.28 17.09 1.31
C ILE A 13 15.68 15.77 1.80
N LEU A 14 14.93 15.07 0.93
CA LEU A 14 14.38 13.75 1.23
C LEU A 14 15.45 12.73 1.55
N GLY A 15 16.52 12.67 0.75
CA GLY A 15 17.68 11.80 0.99
C GLY A 15 18.35 12.09 2.32
N GLY A 16 18.60 13.36 2.63
CA GLY A 16 19.13 13.79 3.92
C GLY A 16 18.24 13.40 5.11
N ALA A 17 16.91 13.59 4.97
CA ALA A 17 15.95 13.20 5.99
C ALA A 17 15.90 11.68 6.20
N LEU A 18 16.00 10.86 5.14
CA LEU A 18 16.09 9.40 5.25
C LEU A 18 17.37 8.94 5.98
N LEU A 19 18.50 9.61 5.74
CA LEU A 19 19.75 9.35 6.47
C LEU A 19 19.60 9.70 7.95
N ILE A 20 19.01 10.87 8.28
CA ILE A 20 18.74 11.28 9.65
C ILE A 20 17.78 10.29 10.33
N ALA A 21 16.72 9.88 9.65
CA ALA A 21 15.78 8.87 10.15
C ALA A 21 16.47 7.53 10.43
N THR A 22 17.40 7.10 9.58
CA THR A 22 18.22 5.90 9.77
C THR A 22 19.10 6.05 11.04
N TRP A 23 19.73 7.20 11.21
CA TRP A 23 20.51 7.50 12.40
C TRP A 23 19.65 7.51 13.67
N ILE A 24 18.47 8.16 13.66
CA ILE A 24 17.51 8.16 14.78
C ILE A 24 17.12 6.72 15.13
N ARG A 25 16.74 5.90 14.14
CA ARG A 25 16.37 4.50 14.37
C ARG A 25 17.52 3.71 15.00
N SER A 26 18.76 3.94 14.58
CA SER A 26 19.93 3.24 15.13
C SER A 26 20.19 3.56 16.60
N ARG A 27 19.74 4.73 17.10
CA ARG A 27 20.02 5.23 18.45
C ARG A 27 18.81 5.18 19.39
N VAL A 28 17.60 5.39 18.88
CA VAL A 28 16.40 5.60 19.70
C VAL A 28 15.58 4.31 19.80
N ARG A 29 15.52 3.73 21.01
CA ARG A 29 14.81 2.47 21.30
C ARG A 29 13.32 2.49 20.93
N PHE A 30 12.66 3.63 20.97
CA PHE A 30 11.26 3.77 20.58
C PHE A 30 11.04 3.34 19.12
N PHE A 31 11.83 3.87 18.17
CA PHE A 31 11.73 3.52 16.75
C PHE A 31 12.11 2.06 16.46
N GLN A 32 13.08 1.53 17.22
CA GLN A 32 13.48 0.13 17.16
C GLN A 32 12.38 -0.81 17.68
N ARG A 33 11.74 -0.43 18.79
CA ARG A 33 10.69 -1.24 19.44
C ARG A 33 9.44 -1.35 18.55
N PHE A 34 9.02 -0.24 17.94
CA PHE A 34 7.83 -0.18 17.11
C PHE A 34 8.12 -0.39 15.63
N LEU A 35 9.37 -0.68 15.24
CA LEU A 35 9.82 -0.92 13.87
C LEU A 35 9.32 0.15 12.88
N ILE A 36 9.31 1.40 13.32
CA ILE A 36 8.81 2.51 12.53
C ILE A 36 9.66 2.62 11.26
N PRO A 37 9.06 2.62 10.05
CA PRO A 37 9.80 2.78 8.81
C PRO A 37 10.58 4.09 8.77
N ASN A 38 11.81 4.05 8.25
CA ASN A 38 12.64 5.25 8.12
C ASN A 38 11.97 6.32 7.26
N ALA A 39 11.26 5.91 6.21
CA ALA A 39 10.50 6.79 5.34
C ALA A 39 9.40 7.56 6.08
N LEU A 40 8.70 6.88 7.00
CA LEU A 40 7.70 7.52 7.87
C LEU A 40 8.33 8.57 8.77
N THR A 41 9.45 8.21 9.42
CA THR A 41 10.20 9.13 10.28
C THR A 41 10.72 10.34 9.50
N ALA A 42 11.30 10.13 8.32
CA ALA A 42 11.78 11.20 7.44
C ALA A 42 10.64 12.14 7.04
N GLY A 43 9.49 11.61 6.63
CA GLY A 43 8.32 12.40 6.29
C GLY A 43 7.83 13.27 7.45
N PHE A 44 7.75 12.72 8.67
CA PHE A 44 7.36 13.51 9.85
C PHE A 44 8.39 14.56 10.26
N LEU A 45 9.69 14.34 10.02
CA LEU A 45 10.70 15.37 10.21
C LEU A 45 10.55 16.52 9.20
N LEU A 46 10.16 16.20 7.97
CA LEU A 46 10.00 17.18 6.90
C LEU A 46 8.64 17.90 6.93
N PHE A 47 7.60 17.28 7.48
CA PHE A 47 6.25 17.86 7.56
C PHE A 47 6.24 19.29 8.12
N PRO A 48 6.85 19.59 9.29
CA PRO A 48 6.89 20.97 9.80
C PRO A 48 7.72 21.90 8.92
N LEU A 49 8.75 21.42 8.26
CA LEU A 49 9.57 22.23 7.38
C LEU A 49 8.80 22.67 6.14
N TYR A 50 8.07 21.78 5.47
CA TYR A 50 7.28 22.08 4.28
C TYR A 50 5.99 22.85 4.58
N ASN A 51 5.47 22.82 5.81
CA ASN A 51 4.29 23.60 6.18
C ASN A 51 4.59 25.01 6.68
N TRP A 52 5.75 25.23 7.34
CA TRP A 52 6.00 26.51 8.01
C TRP A 52 7.32 27.18 7.65
N VAL A 53 8.35 26.44 7.23
CA VAL A 53 9.69 27.00 6.96
C VAL A 53 9.89 27.24 5.47
N PHE A 54 9.76 26.22 4.65
CA PHE A 54 10.08 26.25 3.22
C PHE A 54 9.15 27.17 2.39
N PRO A 55 7.85 27.32 2.70
CA PRO A 55 7.01 28.31 2.02
C PRO A 55 7.54 29.75 2.13
N ARG A 56 8.22 30.08 3.26
CA ARG A 56 8.87 31.40 3.42
C ARG A 56 10.11 31.58 2.54
N LEU A 57 10.66 30.48 2.05
CA LEU A 57 11.79 30.45 1.10
C LEU A 57 11.32 30.33 -0.36
N GLY A 58 10.00 30.38 -0.60
CA GLY A 58 9.40 30.25 -1.95
C GLY A 58 9.36 28.81 -2.48
N MET A 59 9.54 27.80 -1.61
CA MET A 59 9.41 26.38 -1.98
C MET A 59 7.98 25.91 -1.71
N ASP A 60 7.42 25.15 -2.64
CA ASP A 60 6.11 24.54 -2.56
C ASP A 60 6.19 23.00 -2.43
N THR A 61 5.06 22.33 -2.36
CA THR A 61 4.96 20.87 -2.28
C THR A 61 4.81 20.19 -3.63
N LEU A 62 4.76 20.93 -4.74
CA LEU A 62 4.44 20.39 -6.06
C LEU A 62 5.43 19.31 -6.52
N SER A 63 6.73 19.50 -6.27
CA SER A 63 7.71 18.48 -6.62
C SER A 63 7.62 17.25 -5.73
N LEU A 64 7.23 17.38 -4.46
CA LEU A 64 6.95 16.23 -3.58
C LEU A 64 5.75 15.43 -4.10
N GLU A 65 4.70 16.10 -4.52
CA GLU A 65 3.49 15.49 -5.10
C GLU A 65 3.81 14.73 -6.40
N ASN A 66 4.66 15.32 -7.25
CA ASN A 66 5.18 14.66 -8.45
C ASN A 66 5.99 13.40 -8.10
N ILE A 67 6.85 13.46 -7.07
CA ILE A 67 7.58 12.28 -6.57
C ILE A 67 6.59 11.21 -6.11
N VAL A 68 5.56 11.57 -5.34
CA VAL A 68 4.54 10.62 -4.89
C VAL A 68 3.88 9.93 -6.09
N TYR A 69 3.44 10.69 -7.07
CA TYR A 69 2.73 10.17 -8.24
C TYR A 69 3.62 9.28 -9.12
N HIS A 70 4.79 9.78 -9.53
CA HIS A 70 5.66 9.03 -10.45
C HIS A 70 6.34 7.84 -9.79
N PHE A 71 6.79 7.97 -8.54
CA PHE A 71 7.44 6.87 -7.84
C PHE A 71 6.46 5.76 -7.44
N LEU A 72 5.18 6.09 -7.21
CA LEU A 72 4.12 5.10 -7.15
C LEU A 72 4.10 4.23 -8.42
N ASN A 73 4.00 4.87 -9.58
CA ASN A 73 3.90 4.19 -10.87
C ASN A 73 5.12 3.31 -11.15
N ILE A 74 6.33 3.84 -10.94
CA ILE A 74 7.60 3.13 -11.11
C ILE A 74 7.70 1.94 -10.15
N SER A 75 7.35 2.14 -8.87
CA SER A 75 7.39 1.05 -7.88
C SER A 75 6.41 -0.07 -8.23
N PHE A 76 5.24 0.28 -8.75
CA PHE A 76 4.20 -0.67 -9.12
C PHE A 76 4.61 -1.52 -10.31
N ILE A 77 5.24 -0.92 -11.34
CA ILE A 77 5.83 -1.63 -12.48
C ILE A 77 6.91 -2.60 -12.00
N ALA A 78 7.87 -2.11 -11.21
CA ALA A 78 8.98 -2.92 -10.72
C ALA A 78 8.50 -4.12 -9.90
N MET A 79 7.47 -3.95 -9.06
CA MET A 79 6.86 -5.06 -8.31
C MET A 79 6.14 -6.06 -9.23
N THR A 80 5.43 -5.58 -10.25
CA THR A 80 4.63 -6.42 -11.15
C THR A 80 5.49 -7.23 -12.11
N LEU A 81 6.60 -6.66 -12.60
CA LEU A 81 7.54 -7.35 -13.50
C LEU A 81 8.24 -8.55 -12.83
N ARG A 82 8.32 -8.61 -11.50
CA ARG A 82 8.99 -9.72 -10.80
C ARG A 82 8.47 -11.07 -11.26
N VAL A 83 9.39 -12.00 -11.52
CA VAL A 83 9.09 -13.36 -11.96
C VAL A 83 9.16 -14.30 -10.77
N SER A 84 8.12 -15.10 -10.55
CA SER A 84 8.18 -16.16 -9.54
C SER A 84 8.76 -17.41 -10.15
N LYS A 85 9.96 -17.81 -9.71
CA LYS A 85 10.63 -19.07 -10.12
C LYS A 85 10.10 -20.31 -9.35
N GLU A 86 9.30 -20.08 -8.30
CA GLU A 86 8.84 -21.17 -7.43
C GLU A 86 7.51 -21.75 -7.88
N LYS A 87 7.41 -23.07 -7.85
CA LYS A 87 6.14 -23.77 -8.11
C LYS A 87 5.10 -23.42 -7.05
N ARG A 88 3.89 -23.12 -7.48
CA ARG A 88 2.72 -22.83 -6.64
C ARG A 88 2.41 -24.07 -5.79
N GLN A 89 2.64 -23.98 -4.46
CA GLN A 89 2.46 -25.15 -3.58
C GLN A 89 1.01 -25.36 -3.12
N SER A 90 0.25 -24.31 -2.86
CA SER A 90 -1.16 -24.41 -2.44
C SER A 90 -2.02 -23.34 -3.06
N SER A 91 -2.86 -23.74 -4.02
CA SER A 91 -3.85 -22.86 -4.62
C SER A 91 -4.82 -22.30 -3.58
N ARG A 92 -5.14 -23.11 -2.55
CA ARG A 92 -6.08 -22.75 -1.49
C ARG A 92 -5.57 -21.61 -0.63
N ASP A 93 -4.32 -21.65 -0.17
CA ASP A 93 -3.78 -20.61 0.74
C ASP A 93 -3.51 -19.30 0.01
N VAL A 94 -3.14 -19.36 -1.27
CA VAL A 94 -3.05 -18.18 -2.16
C VAL A 94 -4.43 -17.54 -2.33
N PHE A 95 -5.47 -18.35 -2.62
CA PHE A 95 -6.83 -17.84 -2.76
C PHE A 95 -7.39 -17.31 -1.43
N ALA A 96 -7.08 -17.98 -0.31
CA ALA A 96 -7.44 -17.53 1.02
C ALA A 96 -6.81 -16.17 1.37
N THR A 97 -5.53 -15.97 1.01
CA THR A 97 -4.83 -14.69 1.22
C THR A 97 -5.44 -13.60 0.34
N SER A 98 -5.72 -13.88 -0.94
CA SER A 98 -6.39 -12.94 -1.85
C SER A 98 -7.77 -12.53 -1.33
N THR A 99 -8.61 -13.49 -0.91
CA THR A 99 -9.93 -13.23 -0.33
C THR A 99 -9.82 -12.39 0.95
N MET A 100 -8.78 -12.65 1.76
CA MET A 100 -8.52 -11.90 2.99
C MET A 100 -8.21 -10.44 2.71
N VAL A 101 -7.31 -10.15 1.77
CA VAL A 101 -6.97 -8.77 1.38
C VAL A 101 -8.18 -8.07 0.79
N LEU A 102 -8.90 -8.73 -0.13
CA LEU A 102 -10.08 -8.16 -0.79
C LEU A 102 -11.21 -7.85 0.20
N SER A 103 -11.41 -8.72 1.21
CA SER A 103 -12.39 -8.46 2.26
C SER A 103 -12.04 -7.25 3.12
N GLN A 104 -10.73 -7.00 3.39
CA GLN A 104 -10.31 -5.80 4.11
C GLN A 104 -10.58 -4.55 3.29
N TYR A 105 -10.33 -4.57 1.97
CA TYR A 105 -10.70 -3.47 1.08
C TYR A 105 -12.21 -3.17 1.17
N ALA A 106 -13.04 -4.22 1.06
CA ALA A 106 -14.49 -4.06 1.12
C ALA A 106 -14.98 -3.58 2.51
N ILE A 107 -14.42 -4.09 3.62
CA ILE A 107 -14.76 -3.64 4.98
C ILE A 107 -14.42 -2.16 5.16
N GLN A 108 -13.23 -1.74 4.77
CA GLN A 108 -12.77 -0.37 4.91
C GLN A 108 -13.60 0.59 4.05
N CYS A 109 -13.86 0.26 2.77
CA CYS A 109 -14.71 1.04 1.90
C CYS A 109 -16.15 1.13 2.43
N PHE A 110 -16.73 0.01 2.84
CA PHE A 110 -18.11 -0.07 3.33
C PHE A 110 -18.29 0.78 4.59
N LEU A 111 -17.45 0.55 5.61
CA LEU A 111 -17.52 1.30 6.86
C LEU A 111 -17.19 2.77 6.69
N GLY A 112 -16.13 3.09 5.92
CA GLY A 112 -15.76 4.46 5.64
C GLY A 112 -16.88 5.23 4.95
N THR A 113 -17.55 4.61 3.96
CA THR A 113 -18.69 5.20 3.26
C THR A 113 -19.88 5.41 4.20
N ILE A 114 -20.22 4.42 5.06
CA ILE A 114 -21.29 4.56 6.07
C ILE A 114 -21.00 5.73 7.01
N VAL A 115 -19.78 5.79 7.58
CA VAL A 115 -19.39 6.89 8.49
C VAL A 115 -19.50 8.23 7.78
N THR A 116 -19.08 8.31 6.51
CA THR A 116 -19.20 9.54 5.72
C THR A 116 -20.65 9.94 5.51
N ILE A 117 -21.55 9.01 5.18
CA ILE A 117 -22.99 9.28 5.02
C ILE A 117 -23.58 9.79 6.34
N ILE A 118 -23.23 9.15 7.47
CA ILE A 118 -23.71 9.59 8.78
C ILE A 118 -23.23 11.01 9.08
N LEU A 119 -21.96 11.33 8.82
CA LEU A 119 -21.41 12.67 9.03
C LEU A 119 -22.09 13.71 8.14
N ILE A 120 -22.39 13.40 6.88
CA ILE A 120 -23.14 14.29 5.97
C ILE A 120 -24.55 14.57 6.50
N GLN A 121 -25.24 13.54 7.02
CA GLN A 121 -26.60 13.68 7.50
C GLN A 121 -26.71 14.32 8.89
N THR A 122 -25.61 14.41 9.65
CA THR A 122 -25.64 14.89 11.04
C THR A 122 -24.87 16.18 11.27
N VAL A 123 -23.56 16.19 11.01
CA VAL A 123 -22.63 17.26 11.48
C VAL A 123 -22.02 18.04 10.34
N LEU A 124 -21.78 17.41 9.19
CA LEU A 124 -20.99 17.96 8.06
C LEU A 124 -21.75 17.83 6.73
N PRO A 125 -22.85 18.56 6.49
CA PRO A 125 -23.68 18.40 5.28
C PRO A 125 -22.92 18.60 3.96
N ASN A 126 -21.85 19.40 3.98
CA ASN A 126 -21.03 19.72 2.82
C ASN A 126 -19.78 18.81 2.69
N LEU A 127 -19.70 17.73 3.45
CA LEU A 127 -18.59 16.79 3.34
C LEU A 127 -18.65 16.07 1.99
N PHE A 128 -17.49 15.90 1.36
CA PHE A 128 -17.36 15.15 0.12
C PHE A 128 -17.88 13.69 0.28
N PRO A 129 -18.86 13.24 -0.55
CA PRO A 129 -19.50 11.92 -0.35
C PRO A 129 -18.57 10.71 -0.51
N GLY A 130 -17.46 10.87 -1.25
CA GLY A 130 -16.42 9.84 -1.40
C GLY A 130 -15.37 9.83 -0.29
N PHE A 131 -15.49 10.69 0.74
CA PHE A 131 -14.47 10.85 1.79
C PHE A 131 -14.10 9.54 2.48
N GLY A 132 -15.06 8.68 2.75
CA GLY A 132 -14.83 7.39 3.41
C GLY A 132 -13.99 6.39 2.62
N LEU A 133 -13.87 6.58 1.31
CA LEU A 133 -13.04 5.73 0.45
C LEU A 133 -11.54 5.88 0.75
N PHE A 134 -11.13 7.04 1.30
CA PHE A 134 -9.76 7.25 1.73
C PHE A 134 -9.28 6.24 2.78
N ALA A 135 -10.19 5.60 3.52
CA ALA A 135 -9.82 4.51 4.43
C ALA A 135 -9.10 3.37 3.69
N THR A 136 -9.69 2.86 2.61
CA THR A 136 -9.05 1.80 1.81
C THR A 136 -7.90 2.34 0.97
N LEU A 137 -8.08 3.50 0.33
CA LEU A 137 -7.07 4.10 -0.53
C LEU A 137 -5.78 4.39 0.24
N GLY A 138 -5.88 4.94 1.46
CA GLY A 138 -4.72 5.28 2.28
C GLY A 138 -4.14 4.08 3.04
N PHE A 139 -4.97 3.25 3.67
CA PHE A 139 -4.50 2.13 4.50
C PHE A 139 -3.99 0.97 3.66
N SER A 140 -4.85 0.41 2.81
CA SER A 140 -4.56 -0.83 2.10
C SER A 140 -3.83 -0.63 0.79
N LEU A 141 -4.18 0.41 0.03
CA LEU A 141 -3.54 0.71 -1.24
C LEU A 141 -2.30 1.61 -1.07
N GLY A 142 -2.32 2.46 -0.06
CA GLY A 142 -1.20 3.30 0.33
C GLY A 142 -1.31 4.77 -0.12
N PRO A 143 -0.41 5.63 0.39
CA PRO A 143 -0.53 7.08 0.22
C PRO A 143 -0.47 7.54 -1.23
N GLY A 144 0.29 6.84 -2.09
CA GLY A 144 0.40 7.20 -3.49
C GLY A 144 -0.92 7.07 -4.25
N GLN A 145 -1.65 5.95 -4.07
CA GLN A 145 -2.96 5.74 -4.67
C GLN A 145 -3.99 6.71 -4.10
N ALA A 146 -3.97 6.92 -2.78
CA ALA A 146 -4.85 7.86 -2.12
C ALA A 146 -4.64 9.30 -2.63
N PHE A 147 -3.38 9.71 -2.80
CA PHE A 147 -3.01 10.99 -3.39
C PHE A 147 -3.49 11.10 -4.85
N ALA A 148 -3.15 10.13 -5.70
CA ALA A 148 -3.46 10.18 -7.12
C ALA A 148 -4.97 10.30 -7.38
N ILE A 149 -5.79 9.52 -6.65
CA ILE A 149 -7.24 9.57 -6.75
C ILE A 149 -7.79 10.86 -6.14
N GLY A 150 -7.27 11.27 -4.97
CA GLY A 150 -7.65 12.53 -4.31
C GLY A 150 -7.38 13.76 -5.16
N SER A 151 -6.21 13.84 -5.80
CA SER A 151 -5.86 14.91 -6.74
C SER A 151 -6.74 14.88 -8.00
N GLY A 152 -7.14 13.67 -8.46
CA GLY A 152 -8.14 13.55 -9.52
C GLY A 152 -9.49 14.17 -9.13
N TRP A 153 -9.91 14.05 -7.87
CA TRP A 153 -11.11 14.69 -7.36
C TRP A 153 -10.93 16.21 -7.15
N GLU A 154 -9.71 16.69 -6.84
CA GLU A 154 -9.41 18.14 -6.83
C GLU A 154 -9.58 18.75 -8.21
N ALA A 155 -9.16 18.05 -9.27
CA ALA A 155 -9.40 18.48 -10.65
C ALA A 155 -10.91 18.57 -11.00
N MET A 156 -11.78 17.86 -10.23
CA MET A 156 -13.23 17.94 -10.34
C MET A 156 -13.85 19.04 -9.44
N GLY A 157 -13.03 19.83 -8.71
CA GLY A 157 -13.47 20.94 -7.88
C GLY A 157 -13.58 20.65 -6.37
N PHE A 158 -13.11 19.49 -5.90
CA PHE A 158 -13.14 19.15 -4.47
C PHE A 158 -11.77 19.43 -3.82
N GLU A 159 -11.64 20.56 -3.18
CA GLU A 159 -10.38 21.10 -2.65
C GLU A 159 -9.75 20.26 -1.53
N GLY A 160 -8.42 20.04 -1.60
CA GLY A 160 -7.59 19.46 -0.54
C GLY A 160 -7.67 17.94 -0.40
N LEU A 161 -8.33 17.25 -1.34
CA LEU A 161 -8.53 15.80 -1.22
C LEU A 161 -7.25 14.99 -1.49
N GLY A 162 -6.29 15.51 -2.26
CA GLY A 162 -4.95 14.90 -2.37
C GLY A 162 -4.26 14.84 -1.02
N SER A 163 -4.25 15.96 -0.28
CA SER A 163 -3.67 16.04 1.07
C SER A 163 -4.43 15.16 2.09
N VAL A 164 -5.76 15.06 1.98
CA VAL A 164 -6.55 14.10 2.79
C VAL A 164 -6.09 12.67 2.50
N GLY A 165 -5.89 12.32 1.22
CA GLY A 165 -5.39 11.00 0.82
C GLY A 165 -4.02 10.67 1.43
N LEU A 166 -3.09 11.62 1.38
CA LEU A 166 -1.78 11.50 2.03
C LEU A 166 -1.92 11.29 3.55
N THR A 167 -2.85 12.01 4.19
CA THR A 167 -3.11 11.90 5.63
C THR A 167 -3.62 10.51 6.00
N PHE A 168 -4.54 9.95 5.22
CA PHE A 168 -5.00 8.56 5.44
C PHE A 168 -3.88 7.54 5.21
N GLY A 169 -2.97 7.76 4.27
CA GLY A 169 -1.76 6.95 4.10
C GLY A 169 -0.87 6.98 5.35
N ALA A 170 -0.61 8.16 5.90
CA ALA A 170 0.16 8.32 7.15
C ALA A 170 -0.53 7.63 8.34
N LEU A 171 -1.84 7.80 8.51
CA LEU A 171 -2.62 7.10 9.53
C LEU A 171 -2.54 5.58 9.37
N GLY A 172 -2.59 5.08 8.14
CA GLY A 172 -2.41 3.66 7.84
C GLY A 172 -1.08 3.13 8.34
N PHE A 173 0.02 3.83 8.08
CA PHE A 173 1.35 3.45 8.59
C PHE A 173 1.44 3.51 10.13
N ILE A 174 0.76 4.45 10.76
CA ILE A 174 0.65 4.50 12.22
C ILE A 174 -0.07 3.25 12.74
N TRP A 175 -1.23 2.90 12.18
CA TRP A 175 -1.95 1.67 12.51
C TRP A 175 -1.10 0.41 12.28
N ALA A 176 -0.40 0.31 11.16
CA ALA A 176 0.49 -0.81 10.86
C ALA A 176 1.65 -0.93 11.87
N SER A 177 2.30 0.18 12.20
CA SER A 177 3.46 0.19 13.09
C SER A 177 3.06 -0.08 14.55
N PHE A 178 2.12 0.68 15.11
CA PHE A 178 1.73 0.51 16.50
C PHE A 178 0.81 -0.71 16.69
N GLY A 179 -0.23 -0.83 15.88
CA GLY A 179 -1.17 -1.94 15.94
C GLY A 179 -0.53 -3.28 15.56
N GLY A 180 0.30 -3.29 14.53
CA GLY A 180 1.00 -4.51 14.08
C GLY A 180 1.98 -5.01 15.12
N VAL A 181 2.83 -4.15 15.68
CA VAL A 181 3.77 -4.53 16.76
C VAL A 181 3.03 -4.95 18.03
N PHE A 182 1.93 -4.27 18.36
CA PHE A 182 1.06 -4.68 19.46
C PHE A 182 0.52 -6.11 19.23
N LEU A 183 -0.03 -6.40 18.04
CA LEU A 183 -0.55 -7.71 17.68
C LEU A 183 0.53 -8.80 17.70
N VAL A 184 1.75 -8.49 17.23
CA VAL A 184 2.90 -9.41 17.30
C VAL A 184 3.20 -9.75 18.76
N ASN A 185 3.40 -8.75 19.61
CA ASN A 185 3.72 -8.97 21.03
C ASN A 185 2.58 -9.68 21.78
N TYR A 186 1.32 -9.30 21.51
CA TYR A 186 0.14 -9.94 22.10
C TYR A 186 0.05 -11.41 21.67
N GLY A 187 0.23 -11.71 20.37
CA GLY A 187 0.18 -13.06 19.85
C GLY A 187 1.27 -13.97 20.42
N ILE A 188 2.49 -13.45 20.58
CA ILE A 188 3.59 -14.17 21.22
C ILE A 188 3.28 -14.49 22.68
N ASN A 189 2.75 -13.50 23.43
CA ASN A 189 2.38 -13.68 24.84
C ASN A 189 1.22 -14.69 25.00
N LYS A 190 0.31 -14.75 24.04
CA LYS A 190 -0.79 -15.75 24.02
C LYS A 190 -0.36 -17.12 23.46
N GLY A 191 0.90 -17.26 23.02
CA GLY A 191 1.41 -18.52 22.49
C GLY A 191 0.87 -18.85 21.08
N TRP A 192 0.58 -17.83 20.26
CA TRP A 192 0.19 -18.01 18.85
C TRP A 192 1.39 -18.35 17.95
N GLY A 193 2.59 -17.97 18.36
CA GLY A 193 3.86 -18.32 17.73
C GLY A 193 4.56 -19.50 18.38
N THR A 194 5.56 -20.05 17.71
CA THR A 194 6.39 -21.13 18.24
C THR A 194 7.38 -20.64 19.29
N ARG A 195 7.90 -21.55 20.13
CA ARG A 195 8.87 -21.23 21.19
C ARG A 195 10.19 -20.68 20.62
N SER A 196 10.58 -21.12 19.42
CA SER A 196 11.75 -20.62 18.69
C SER A 196 11.58 -19.17 18.19
N GLU A 197 10.36 -18.76 17.85
CA GLU A 197 10.04 -17.39 17.46
C GLU A 197 10.16 -16.41 18.64
N LYS A 198 9.80 -16.85 19.85
CA LYS A 198 10.02 -16.06 21.08
C LYS A 198 11.50 -15.73 21.34
N ALA A 199 12.39 -16.72 21.13
CA ALA A 199 13.83 -16.54 21.38
C ALA A 199 14.51 -15.64 20.33
N ARG A 200 13.97 -15.56 19.11
CA ARG A 200 14.56 -14.79 17.99
C ARG A 200 14.22 -13.30 18.03
N ILE A 201 13.19 -12.87 18.77
CA ILE A 201 12.76 -11.46 18.82
C ILE A 201 13.78 -10.55 19.53
N ASP A 202 14.68 -11.11 20.28
CA ASP A 202 15.76 -10.36 20.96
C ASP A 202 16.96 -10.06 20.06
N GLU A 203 16.98 -10.46 18.78
CA GLU A 203 18.07 -10.07 17.87
C GLU A 203 18.01 -8.57 17.56
N SER A 204 18.90 -7.84 18.22
CA SER A 204 19.06 -6.37 18.13
C SER A 204 19.30 -5.87 16.69
N LYS A 205 19.87 -6.68 15.82
CA LYS A 205 20.31 -6.35 14.45
C LYS A 205 19.15 -5.94 13.51
N VAL A 206 18.03 -6.67 13.53
CA VAL A 206 16.86 -6.36 12.71
C VAL A 206 16.16 -5.08 13.19
N ARG A 207 16.19 -4.83 14.49
CA ARG A 207 15.57 -3.65 15.10
C ARG A 207 16.36 -2.38 14.82
N GLN A 208 17.69 -2.44 14.89
CA GLN A 208 18.58 -1.29 14.64
C GLN A 208 18.65 -0.92 13.15
N GLY A 209 18.57 -1.91 12.26
CA GLY A 209 18.58 -1.71 10.80
C GLY A 209 19.95 -1.32 10.23
N VAL A 210 21.02 -1.29 11.05
CA VAL A 210 22.40 -0.95 10.66
C VAL A 210 23.33 -2.08 11.08
N LEU A 211 24.22 -2.50 10.18
CA LEU A 211 25.26 -3.49 10.45
C LEU A 211 26.48 -2.80 11.09
N HIS A 212 27.08 -3.45 12.08
CA HIS A 212 28.35 -2.97 12.67
C HIS A 212 29.54 -3.38 11.79
N ARG A 213 30.65 -2.64 11.95
CA ARG A 213 31.90 -2.89 11.20
C ARG A 213 32.38 -4.33 11.42
N GLY A 214 32.47 -5.13 10.32
CA GLY A 214 32.87 -6.54 10.36
C GLY A 214 31.71 -7.54 10.31
N GLU A 215 30.45 -7.09 10.27
CA GLU A 215 29.30 -7.97 10.07
C GLU A 215 28.93 -8.03 8.60
N SER A 216 28.90 -9.25 8.01
CA SER A 216 28.41 -9.47 6.65
C SER A 216 26.91 -9.76 6.70
N SER A 217 26.15 -9.11 5.81
CA SER A 217 24.80 -9.62 5.48
C SER A 217 24.98 -10.91 4.68
N SER A 218 24.19 -11.95 4.99
CA SER A 218 24.04 -13.10 4.10
C SER A 218 23.34 -12.63 2.82
N ALA A 219 24.10 -12.04 1.90
CA ALA A 219 23.62 -11.68 0.57
C ALA A 219 23.36 -13.00 -0.17
N SER A 220 22.14 -13.21 -0.65
CA SER A 220 21.85 -14.24 -1.65
C SER A 220 22.74 -14.00 -2.87
N GLU A 221 23.26 -15.07 -3.44
CA GLU A 221 24.02 -15.00 -4.71
C GLU A 221 23.19 -14.23 -5.75
N VAL A 222 23.68 -13.06 -6.12
CA VAL A 222 23.08 -12.25 -7.19
C VAL A 222 23.61 -12.82 -8.51
N THR A 223 22.74 -13.47 -9.27
CA THR A 223 23.08 -13.93 -10.63
C THR A 223 22.99 -12.74 -11.57
N ASP A 224 24.13 -12.21 -11.97
CA ASP A 224 24.19 -11.11 -12.93
C ASP A 224 23.80 -11.59 -14.33
N ILE A 225 22.83 -10.91 -14.96
CA ILE A 225 22.36 -11.19 -16.33
C ILE A 225 23.23 -10.49 -17.36
N THR A 226 23.74 -9.33 -17.01
CA THR A 226 24.67 -8.53 -17.82
C THR A 226 26.08 -8.67 -17.26
N ASN A 227 27.10 -8.67 -18.14
CA ASN A 227 28.47 -8.54 -17.65
C ASN A 227 28.64 -7.13 -17.05
N PRO A 228 28.89 -7.02 -15.71
CA PRO A 228 28.97 -5.73 -15.03
C PRO A 228 30.05 -4.80 -15.59
N GLU A 229 31.08 -5.36 -16.26
CA GLU A 229 32.15 -4.60 -16.90
C GLU A 229 31.68 -3.92 -18.20
N ALA A 230 30.61 -4.44 -18.84
CA ALA A 230 30.11 -3.93 -20.12
C ALA A 230 28.81 -3.13 -19.97
N ILE A 231 27.86 -3.63 -19.14
CA ILE A 231 26.54 -3.02 -18.95
C ILE A 231 26.21 -3.09 -17.47
N ASP A 232 26.04 -1.93 -16.83
CA ASP A 232 25.60 -1.87 -15.45
C ASP A 232 24.23 -2.55 -15.28
N PRO A 233 24.15 -3.61 -14.48
CA PRO A 233 22.92 -4.39 -14.33
C PRO A 233 21.77 -3.64 -13.69
N PHE A 234 22.05 -2.62 -12.85
CA PHE A 234 21.01 -1.76 -12.26
C PHE A 234 20.43 -0.82 -13.31
N THR A 235 21.28 -0.24 -14.16
CA THR A 235 20.87 0.59 -15.30
C THR A 235 19.98 -0.18 -16.25
N PHE A 236 20.34 -1.43 -16.60
CA PHE A 236 19.52 -2.30 -17.44
C PHE A 236 18.12 -2.55 -16.83
N SER A 237 18.07 -2.94 -15.55
CA SER A 237 16.80 -3.20 -14.86
C SER A 237 15.94 -1.94 -14.74
N SER A 238 16.57 -0.79 -14.44
CA SER A 238 15.89 0.51 -14.38
C SER A 238 15.36 0.92 -15.76
N GLY A 239 16.15 0.67 -16.82
CA GLY A 239 15.75 0.89 -18.20
C GLY A 239 14.50 0.10 -18.59
N LEU A 240 14.41 -1.18 -18.20
CA LEU A 240 13.23 -2.02 -18.43
C LEU A 240 11.99 -1.45 -17.73
N VAL A 241 12.12 -0.99 -16.49
CA VAL A 241 11.02 -0.38 -15.72
C VAL A 241 10.56 0.93 -16.37
N LEU A 242 11.51 1.81 -16.73
CA LEU A 242 11.20 3.11 -17.34
C LEU A 242 10.64 2.96 -18.75
N ALA A 243 11.12 1.99 -19.55
CA ALA A 243 10.53 1.66 -20.85
C ALA A 243 9.09 1.16 -20.71
N THR A 244 8.83 0.32 -19.71
CA THR A 244 7.45 -0.14 -19.39
C THR A 244 6.57 1.03 -18.97
N TYR A 245 7.10 2.00 -18.21
CA TYR A 245 6.38 3.21 -17.83
C TYR A 245 6.04 4.08 -19.04
N LEU A 246 6.99 4.25 -19.98
CA LEU A 246 6.75 4.95 -21.24
C LEU A 246 5.64 4.27 -22.05
N LEU A 247 5.65 2.93 -22.14
CA LEU A 247 4.59 2.18 -22.83
C LEU A 247 3.21 2.40 -22.17
N ALA A 248 3.16 2.42 -20.84
CA ALA A 248 1.92 2.70 -20.11
C ALA A 248 1.43 4.14 -20.37
N TYR A 249 2.34 5.12 -20.37
CA TYR A 249 2.04 6.51 -20.71
C TYR A 249 1.49 6.65 -22.14
N LEU A 250 2.16 6.05 -23.12
CA LEU A 250 1.72 6.08 -24.53
C LEU A 250 0.36 5.40 -24.69
N GLY A 251 0.15 4.25 -24.02
CA GLY A 251 -1.12 3.54 -24.04
C GLY A 251 -2.26 4.36 -23.46
N LEU A 252 -2.06 5.02 -22.32
CA LEU A 252 -3.09 5.88 -21.70
C LEU A 252 -3.31 7.16 -22.52
N THR A 253 -2.27 7.73 -23.12
CA THR A 253 -2.38 8.89 -24.01
C THR A 253 -3.22 8.53 -25.24
N ALA A 254 -2.95 7.39 -25.88
CA ALA A 254 -3.73 6.91 -27.01
C ALA A 254 -5.20 6.66 -26.64
N LEU A 255 -5.45 6.04 -25.46
CA LEU A 255 -6.80 5.85 -24.94
C LEU A 255 -7.50 7.18 -24.66
N SER A 256 -6.81 8.14 -24.05
CA SER A 256 -7.35 9.48 -23.78
C SER A 256 -7.71 10.21 -25.07
N TRP A 257 -6.89 10.09 -26.11
CA TRP A 257 -7.18 10.64 -27.43
C TRP A 257 -8.44 9.99 -28.05
N LEU A 258 -8.58 8.66 -27.99
CA LEU A 258 -9.77 7.95 -28.44
C LEU A 258 -11.03 8.38 -27.67
N LEU A 259 -10.94 8.53 -26.36
CA LEU A 259 -12.05 8.99 -25.52
C LEU A 259 -12.45 10.43 -25.86
N GLY A 260 -11.52 11.28 -26.31
CA GLY A 260 -11.83 12.64 -26.75
C GLY A 260 -12.89 12.72 -27.86
N PHE A 261 -13.01 11.69 -28.71
CA PHE A 261 -14.07 11.62 -29.74
C PHE A 261 -15.48 11.45 -29.14
N LEU A 262 -15.62 11.09 -27.88
CA LEU A 262 -16.90 10.97 -27.18
C LEU A 262 -17.38 12.30 -26.57
N GLY A 263 -16.70 13.41 -26.89
CA GLY A 263 -17.02 14.75 -26.37
C GLY A 263 -16.67 14.94 -24.89
N GLU A 264 -17.37 15.85 -24.21
CA GLU A 264 -17.06 16.24 -22.83
C GLU A 264 -17.03 15.06 -21.84
N SER A 265 -17.96 14.13 -21.98
CA SER A 265 -18.00 12.92 -21.12
C SER A 265 -16.75 12.05 -21.30
N GLY A 266 -16.24 11.94 -22.52
CA GLY A 266 -15.03 11.22 -22.82
C GLY A 266 -13.78 11.91 -22.28
N ILE A 267 -13.70 13.23 -22.35
CA ILE A 267 -12.61 14.03 -21.79
C ILE A 267 -12.58 13.91 -20.27
N GLN A 268 -13.73 13.99 -19.59
CA GLN A 268 -13.84 13.78 -18.15
C GLN A 268 -13.37 12.38 -17.75
N LEU A 269 -13.79 11.35 -18.51
CA LEU A 269 -13.34 9.98 -18.27
C LEU A 269 -11.83 9.87 -18.43
N ALA A 270 -11.25 10.43 -19.49
CA ALA A 270 -9.81 10.45 -19.72
C ALA A 270 -9.05 11.09 -18.56
N THR A 271 -9.52 12.25 -18.08
CA THR A 271 -8.91 12.92 -16.89
C THR A 271 -8.93 12.03 -15.66
N ASN A 272 -10.03 11.33 -15.40
CA ASN A 272 -10.13 10.41 -14.28
C ASN A 272 -9.18 9.22 -14.40
N LEU A 273 -8.91 8.73 -15.62
CA LEU A 273 -7.98 7.64 -15.87
C LEU A 273 -6.53 8.01 -15.52
N TRP A 274 -6.13 9.26 -15.68
CA TRP A 274 -4.80 9.74 -15.25
C TRP A 274 -4.62 9.65 -13.72
N GLY A 275 -5.66 9.86 -12.94
CA GLY A 275 -5.63 9.68 -11.48
C GLY A 275 -5.41 8.23 -11.04
N ILE A 276 -5.68 7.26 -11.94
CA ILE A 276 -5.47 5.83 -11.69
C ILE A 276 -4.39 5.21 -12.60
N MET A 277 -3.43 6.03 -13.07
CA MET A 277 -2.33 5.63 -13.96
C MET A 277 -1.59 4.39 -13.47
N PHE A 278 -1.47 4.18 -12.15
CA PHE A 278 -0.82 3.00 -11.57
C PHE A 278 -1.48 1.68 -12.00
N ILE A 279 -2.79 1.67 -12.30
CA ILE A 279 -3.49 0.49 -12.86
C ILE A 279 -2.96 0.19 -14.26
N PHE A 280 -2.86 1.21 -15.11
CA PHE A 280 -2.32 1.07 -16.46
C PHE A 280 -0.87 0.62 -16.43
N CYS A 281 -0.08 1.15 -15.50
CA CYS A 281 1.28 0.70 -15.24
C CYS A 281 1.34 -0.79 -14.86
N GLY A 282 0.46 -1.24 -13.97
CA GLY A 282 0.36 -2.65 -13.59
C GLY A 282 -0.07 -3.55 -14.75
N LEU A 283 -1.10 -3.17 -15.50
CA LEU A 283 -1.57 -3.92 -16.66
C LEU A 283 -0.52 -3.99 -17.76
N THR A 284 0.15 -2.88 -18.08
CA THR A 284 1.25 -2.84 -19.05
C THR A 284 2.43 -3.73 -18.60
N ALA A 285 2.80 -3.67 -17.32
CA ALA A 285 3.83 -4.54 -16.78
C ALA A 285 3.44 -6.03 -16.84
N MET A 286 2.16 -6.37 -16.63
CA MET A 286 1.66 -7.74 -16.83
C MET A 286 1.77 -8.17 -18.31
N CYS A 287 1.43 -7.28 -19.25
CA CYS A 287 1.60 -7.55 -20.69
C CYS A 287 3.08 -7.75 -21.06
N VAL A 288 3.96 -6.85 -20.62
CA VAL A 288 5.41 -6.98 -20.85
C VAL A 288 5.95 -8.29 -20.29
N LYS A 289 5.55 -8.64 -19.06
CA LYS A 289 5.92 -9.91 -18.44
C LYS A 289 5.40 -11.11 -19.25
N ALA A 290 4.18 -11.08 -19.76
CA ALA A 290 3.62 -12.14 -20.60
C ALA A 290 4.40 -12.27 -21.92
N ILE A 291 4.77 -11.15 -22.55
CA ILE A 291 5.61 -11.14 -23.75
C ILE A 291 6.99 -11.76 -23.46
N LEU A 292 7.66 -11.34 -22.38
CA LEU A 292 8.95 -11.89 -21.98
C LEU A 292 8.86 -13.40 -21.72
N SER A 293 7.78 -13.86 -21.11
CA SER A 293 7.53 -15.28 -20.86
C SER A 293 7.32 -16.05 -22.16
N SER A 294 6.51 -15.53 -23.10
CA SER A 294 6.26 -16.15 -24.41
C SER A 294 7.53 -16.26 -25.26
N LEU A 295 8.44 -15.29 -25.14
CA LEU A 295 9.75 -15.27 -25.79
C LEU A 295 10.83 -16.05 -25.02
N ARG A 296 10.50 -16.65 -23.88
CA ARG A 296 11.43 -17.34 -22.96
C ARG A 296 12.56 -16.43 -22.44
N LEU A 297 12.28 -15.12 -22.31
CA LEU A 297 13.21 -14.11 -21.84
C LEU A 297 12.99 -13.74 -20.35
N GLU A 298 12.34 -14.60 -19.58
CA GLU A 298 12.07 -14.34 -18.14
C GLU A 298 13.35 -14.12 -17.32
N PHE A 299 14.46 -14.71 -17.77
CA PHE A 299 15.77 -14.57 -17.13
C PHE A 299 16.31 -13.13 -17.17
N VAL A 300 15.79 -12.29 -18.06
CA VAL A 300 16.16 -10.86 -18.20
C VAL A 300 15.69 -10.04 -16.99
N VAL A 301 14.68 -10.54 -16.24
CA VAL A 301 14.14 -9.86 -15.06
C VAL A 301 14.86 -10.34 -13.80
N ASP A 302 15.68 -9.48 -13.22
CA ASP A 302 16.29 -9.73 -11.92
C ASP A 302 15.37 -9.26 -10.79
N ASN A 303 14.80 -10.22 -10.06
CA ASN A 303 13.89 -9.97 -8.94
C ASN A 303 14.53 -9.17 -7.80
N HIS A 304 15.82 -9.34 -7.56
CA HIS A 304 16.53 -8.61 -6.50
C HIS A 304 16.61 -7.13 -6.83
N ARG A 305 16.98 -6.79 -8.06
CA ARG A 305 17.04 -5.39 -8.53
C ARG A 305 15.67 -4.77 -8.63
N MET A 306 14.66 -5.50 -9.15
CA MET A 306 13.28 -5.01 -9.15
C MET A 306 12.79 -4.68 -7.73
N THR A 307 13.14 -5.49 -6.74
CA THR A 307 12.82 -5.21 -5.33
C THR A 307 13.55 -3.97 -4.81
N ARG A 308 14.82 -3.75 -5.22
CA ARG A 308 15.60 -2.56 -4.83
C ARG A 308 15.04 -1.29 -5.44
N ILE A 309 14.71 -1.31 -6.74
CA ILE A 309 14.08 -0.17 -7.45
C ILE A 309 12.75 0.16 -6.77
N SER A 310 11.90 -0.84 -6.56
CA SER A 310 10.61 -0.64 -5.87
C SER A 310 10.80 -0.09 -4.46
N GLY A 311 11.74 -0.63 -3.67
CA GLY A 311 12.02 -0.17 -2.31
C GLY A 311 12.48 1.28 -2.26
N PHE A 312 13.42 1.66 -3.13
CA PHE A 312 13.87 3.05 -3.27
C PHE A 312 12.68 3.99 -3.57
N CYS A 313 11.89 3.66 -4.59
CA CYS A 313 10.73 4.48 -4.96
C CYS A 313 9.70 4.57 -3.82
N ILE A 314 9.44 3.47 -3.09
CA ILE A 314 8.50 3.46 -1.96
C ILE A 314 9.02 4.34 -0.82
N ASP A 315 10.30 4.28 -0.46
CA ASP A 315 10.83 5.08 0.64
C ASP A 315 10.76 6.58 0.34
N PHE A 316 11.14 6.99 -0.86
CA PHE A 316 11.00 8.39 -1.29
C PHE A 316 9.53 8.82 -1.41
N MET A 317 8.67 7.99 -2.00
CA MET A 317 7.24 8.26 -2.12
C MET A 317 6.59 8.43 -0.75
N VAL A 318 6.87 7.56 0.22
CA VAL A 318 6.29 7.65 1.57
C VAL A 318 6.80 8.87 2.32
N SER A 319 8.09 9.18 2.23
CA SER A 319 8.66 10.39 2.86
C SER A 319 8.06 11.65 2.26
N SER A 320 7.97 11.72 0.92
CA SER A 320 7.35 12.85 0.21
C SER A 320 5.87 12.98 0.55
N SER A 321 5.14 11.86 0.62
CA SER A 321 3.71 11.86 0.90
C SER A 321 3.37 12.50 2.24
N ILE A 322 4.16 12.22 3.28
CA ILE A 322 3.94 12.80 4.62
C ILE A 322 4.40 14.25 4.66
N ALA A 323 5.53 14.56 4.03
CA ALA A 323 6.04 15.93 3.95
C ALA A 323 5.09 16.86 3.18
N ALA A 324 4.40 16.36 2.17
CA ALA A 324 3.44 17.11 1.36
C ALA A 324 2.04 17.26 2.00
N ILE A 325 1.77 16.62 3.14
CA ILE A 325 0.49 16.81 3.86
C ILE A 325 0.34 18.30 4.23
N SER A 326 -0.78 18.90 3.85
CA SER A 326 -1.13 20.26 4.26
C SER A 326 -1.74 20.28 5.66
N ALA A 327 -1.07 20.90 6.62
CA ALA A 327 -1.57 21.07 7.98
C ALA A 327 -2.91 21.82 8.01
N ALA A 328 -3.12 22.78 7.10
CA ALA A 328 -4.37 23.53 6.98
C ALA A 328 -5.54 22.63 6.55
N ILE A 329 -5.31 21.74 5.58
CA ILE A 329 -6.30 20.76 5.11
C ILE A 329 -6.63 19.75 6.21
N VAL A 330 -5.62 19.25 6.94
CA VAL A 330 -5.85 18.37 8.09
C VAL A 330 -6.68 19.06 9.16
N ALA A 331 -6.40 20.34 9.46
CA ALA A 331 -7.18 21.13 10.41
C ALA A 331 -8.63 21.37 9.91
N LYS A 332 -8.85 21.53 8.60
CA LYS A 332 -10.19 21.66 7.99
C LYS A 332 -11.02 20.38 8.13
N TYR A 333 -10.39 19.21 7.93
CA TYR A 333 -11.07 17.89 7.87
C TYR A 333 -10.75 16.98 9.06
N TRP A 334 -10.30 17.50 10.21
CA TRP A 334 -9.86 16.67 11.34
C TRP A 334 -10.95 15.72 11.87
N ILE A 335 -12.21 16.18 11.91
CA ILE A 335 -13.34 15.35 12.40
C ILE A 335 -13.55 14.12 11.52
N PRO A 336 -13.80 14.25 10.20
CA PRO A 336 -14.00 13.08 9.35
C PRO A 336 -12.73 12.23 9.22
N ILE A 337 -11.52 12.83 9.25
CA ILE A 337 -10.26 12.08 9.24
C ILE A 337 -10.18 11.16 10.47
N LEU A 338 -10.42 11.68 11.66
CA LEU A 338 -10.39 10.88 12.89
C LEU A 338 -11.54 9.88 12.95
N ALA A 339 -12.76 10.27 12.62
CA ALA A 339 -13.92 9.39 12.67
C ALA A 339 -13.74 8.19 11.72
N VAL A 340 -13.45 8.45 10.45
CA VAL A 340 -13.23 7.39 9.46
C VAL A 340 -11.97 6.60 9.76
N GLY A 341 -10.84 7.27 10.05
CA GLY A 341 -9.55 6.62 10.27
C GLY A 341 -9.52 5.70 11.50
N VAL A 342 -10.09 6.16 12.64
CA VAL A 342 -10.12 5.36 13.86
C VAL A 342 -11.10 4.20 13.74
N LEU A 343 -12.34 4.46 13.29
CA LEU A 343 -13.36 3.41 13.19
C LEU A 343 -12.96 2.31 12.20
N THR A 344 -12.43 2.68 11.04
CA THR A 344 -11.96 1.70 10.06
C THR A 344 -10.69 0.99 10.50
N GLY A 345 -9.76 1.66 11.19
CA GLY A 345 -8.56 1.04 11.76
C GLY A 345 -8.90 0.00 12.82
N LEU A 346 -9.82 0.30 13.74
CA LEU A 346 -10.32 -0.66 14.73
C LEU A 346 -11.03 -1.83 14.05
N ALA A 347 -11.94 -1.54 13.12
CA ALA A 347 -12.68 -2.58 12.40
C ALA A 347 -11.73 -3.51 11.62
N THR A 348 -10.72 -2.95 10.95
CA THR A 348 -9.66 -3.71 10.27
C THR A 348 -8.93 -4.62 11.25
N THR A 349 -8.52 -4.09 12.42
CA THR A 349 -7.77 -4.86 13.42
C THR A 349 -8.58 -6.05 13.94
N PHE A 350 -9.82 -5.82 14.34
CA PHE A 350 -10.67 -6.90 14.91
C PHE A 350 -11.12 -7.90 13.84
N SER A 351 -11.64 -7.42 12.70
CA SER A 351 -12.12 -8.31 11.64
C SER A 351 -10.99 -9.17 11.08
N HIS A 352 -9.79 -8.60 10.94
CA HIS A 352 -8.64 -9.29 10.39
C HIS A 352 -8.24 -10.50 11.24
N ILE A 353 -8.01 -10.32 12.54
CA ILE A 353 -7.63 -11.40 13.44
C ILE A 353 -8.74 -12.46 13.53
N TRP A 354 -10.00 -12.02 13.59
CA TRP A 354 -11.15 -12.92 13.61
C TRP A 354 -11.22 -13.78 12.34
N LEU A 355 -11.09 -13.20 11.17
CA LEU A 355 -11.10 -13.90 9.88
C LEU A 355 -9.89 -14.83 9.73
N ALA A 356 -8.67 -14.34 10.01
CA ALA A 356 -7.44 -15.12 9.89
C ALA A 356 -7.49 -16.42 10.70
N SER A 357 -8.06 -16.35 11.93
CA SER A 357 -8.21 -17.53 12.78
C SER A 357 -9.07 -18.63 12.17
N ARG A 358 -9.95 -18.30 11.24
CA ARG A 358 -10.93 -19.22 10.62
C ARG A 358 -10.47 -19.73 9.27
N VAL A 359 -9.85 -18.87 8.49
CA VAL A 359 -9.58 -19.13 7.07
C VAL A 359 -8.28 -19.89 6.87
N PHE A 360 -7.20 -19.48 7.52
CA PHE A 360 -5.92 -20.13 7.41
C PHE A 360 -5.84 -21.42 8.24
N GLN A 361 -5.16 -22.45 7.70
CA GLN A 361 -4.97 -23.75 8.36
C GLN A 361 -3.54 -23.94 8.84
N SER A 362 -2.57 -23.35 8.15
CA SER A 362 -1.15 -23.42 8.47
C SER A 362 -0.57 -22.02 8.60
N HIS A 363 0.45 -21.85 9.43
CA HIS A 363 1.17 -20.60 9.65
C HIS A 363 0.22 -19.41 9.86
N VAL A 364 -0.86 -19.63 10.64
CA VAL A 364 -1.98 -18.69 10.79
C VAL A 364 -1.51 -17.34 11.32
N PHE A 365 -0.59 -17.36 12.29
CA PHE A 365 -0.08 -16.15 12.91
C PHE A 365 0.78 -15.32 11.94
N GLN A 366 1.69 -15.98 11.22
CA GLN A 366 2.57 -15.35 10.24
C GLN A 366 1.75 -14.70 9.10
N ARG A 367 0.76 -15.43 8.58
CA ARG A 367 -0.16 -14.92 7.54
C ARG A 367 -1.02 -13.77 8.05
N ALA A 368 -1.54 -13.88 9.29
CA ALA A 368 -2.32 -12.83 9.91
C ALA A 368 -1.50 -11.53 10.05
N ILE A 369 -0.27 -11.62 10.56
CA ILE A 369 0.58 -10.43 10.75
C ILE A 369 0.97 -9.80 9.42
N LEU A 370 1.35 -10.60 8.42
CA LEU A 370 1.70 -10.10 7.08
C LEU A 370 0.54 -9.35 6.44
N VAL A 371 -0.64 -9.99 6.37
CA VAL A 371 -1.81 -9.39 5.70
C VAL A 371 -2.35 -8.19 6.49
N TYR A 372 -2.27 -8.21 7.84
CA TYR A 372 -2.64 -7.04 8.66
C TYR A 372 -1.78 -5.83 8.31
N GLY A 373 -0.45 -5.99 8.29
CA GLY A 373 0.46 -4.91 7.93
C GLY A 373 0.26 -4.42 6.51
N ALA A 374 -0.06 -5.33 5.57
CA ALA A 374 -0.38 -4.97 4.19
C ALA A 374 -1.74 -4.24 4.06
N ALA A 375 -2.74 -4.61 4.88
CA ALA A 375 -4.07 -3.99 4.87
C ALA A 375 -4.13 -2.65 5.62
N THR A 376 -3.10 -2.28 6.38
CA THR A 376 -3.03 -1.01 7.10
C THR A 376 -1.91 -0.10 6.63
N GLY A 377 -0.80 -0.65 6.10
CA GLY A 377 0.38 0.14 5.76
C GLY A 377 1.16 -0.36 4.54
N THR A 378 0.52 -1.01 3.60
CA THR A 378 1.11 -1.57 2.38
C THR A 378 1.96 -2.84 2.59
N LEU A 379 2.28 -3.56 1.52
CA LEU A 379 3.04 -4.82 1.57
C LEU A 379 4.42 -4.70 2.24
N PRO A 380 5.25 -3.67 1.99
CA PRO A 380 6.54 -3.54 2.67
C PRO A 380 6.42 -3.51 4.19
N THR A 381 5.40 -2.85 4.74
CA THR A 381 5.14 -2.82 6.18
C THR A 381 4.68 -4.19 6.69
N GLY A 382 3.84 -4.89 5.93
CA GLY A 382 3.47 -6.27 6.24
C GLY A 382 4.67 -7.21 6.30
N LEU A 383 5.58 -7.10 5.34
CA LEU A 383 6.84 -7.86 5.33
C LEU A 383 7.76 -7.49 6.50
N ALA A 384 7.81 -6.20 6.87
CA ALA A 384 8.59 -5.75 8.03
C ALA A 384 8.05 -6.34 9.33
N LEU A 385 6.73 -6.40 9.50
CA LEU A 385 6.09 -7.06 10.65
C LEU A 385 6.32 -8.57 10.64
N LEU A 386 6.22 -9.22 9.48
CA LEU A 386 6.50 -10.66 9.36
C LEU A 386 7.94 -10.98 9.77
N ARG A 387 8.92 -10.15 9.41
CA ARG A 387 10.33 -10.35 9.78
C ARG A 387 10.58 -10.41 11.29
N ILE A 388 9.69 -9.87 12.11
CA ILE A 388 9.82 -9.98 13.58
C ILE A 388 9.67 -11.44 14.02
N ILE A 389 8.77 -12.18 13.40
CA ILE A 389 8.42 -13.56 13.76
C ILE A 389 8.99 -14.60 12.80
N ASP A 390 9.32 -14.21 11.57
CA ASP A 390 9.92 -15.05 10.53
C ASP A 390 11.02 -14.28 9.78
N PRO A 391 12.20 -14.07 10.40
CA PRO A 391 13.27 -13.21 9.84
C PRO A 391 13.84 -13.70 8.51
N LYS A 392 13.83 -15.03 8.29
CA LYS A 392 14.37 -15.65 7.07
C LYS A 392 13.32 -15.95 6.01
N PHE A 393 12.04 -15.60 6.28
CA PHE A 393 10.92 -15.96 5.41
C PHE A 393 10.84 -17.46 5.10
N GLU A 394 11.11 -18.31 6.11
CA GLU A 394 11.05 -19.76 5.99
C GLU A 394 9.60 -20.28 5.81
N THR A 395 8.62 -19.49 6.31
CA THR A 395 7.20 -19.84 6.13
C THR A 395 6.69 -19.45 4.74
N PRO A 396 5.69 -20.15 4.21
CA PRO A 396 5.12 -19.83 2.89
C PRO A 396 4.31 -18.51 2.87
N ALA A 397 4.14 -17.83 4.00
CA ALA A 397 3.26 -16.67 4.13
C ALA A 397 3.59 -15.54 3.13
N SER A 398 4.87 -15.12 3.03
CA SER A 398 5.31 -14.07 2.13
C SER A 398 5.14 -14.45 0.66
N ARG A 399 5.46 -15.70 0.33
CA ARG A 399 5.34 -16.24 -1.01
C ARG A 399 3.88 -16.30 -1.47
N ASP A 400 3.00 -16.87 -0.64
CA ASP A 400 1.58 -16.98 -0.96
C ASP A 400 0.92 -15.60 -1.10
N PHE A 401 1.37 -14.61 -0.31
CA PHE A 401 0.94 -13.22 -0.47
C PHE A 401 1.35 -12.67 -1.84
N MET A 402 2.58 -12.90 -2.28
CA MET A 402 3.05 -12.43 -3.59
C MET A 402 2.24 -13.04 -4.74
N PHE A 403 1.90 -14.33 -4.68
CA PHE A 403 1.03 -14.96 -5.67
C PHE A 403 -0.42 -14.43 -5.59
N SER A 404 -0.91 -14.13 -4.39
CA SER A 404 -2.25 -13.60 -4.19
C SER A 404 -2.39 -12.18 -4.73
N ALA A 405 -1.31 -11.39 -4.78
CA ALA A 405 -1.35 -9.99 -5.19
C ALA A 405 -1.91 -9.81 -6.61
N GLY A 406 -1.55 -10.69 -7.57
CA GLY A 406 -2.09 -10.64 -8.92
C GLY A 406 -3.61 -10.89 -8.98
N ILE A 407 -4.09 -11.88 -8.22
CA ILE A 407 -5.54 -12.20 -8.11
C ILE A 407 -6.27 -11.02 -7.46
N THR A 408 -5.73 -10.52 -6.35
CA THR A 408 -6.30 -9.39 -5.61
C THR A 408 -6.36 -8.13 -6.47
N PHE A 409 -5.30 -7.84 -7.22
CA PHE A 409 -5.24 -6.67 -8.10
C PHE A 409 -6.38 -6.69 -9.14
N VAL A 410 -6.55 -7.80 -9.88
CA VAL A 410 -7.62 -7.94 -10.86
C VAL A 410 -9.00 -7.84 -10.19
N ALA A 411 -9.18 -8.51 -9.05
CA ALA A 411 -10.44 -8.48 -8.33
C ALA A 411 -10.76 -7.10 -7.70
N ALA A 412 -9.75 -6.27 -7.43
CA ALA A 412 -9.93 -4.92 -6.88
C ALA A 412 -10.21 -3.85 -7.95
N ILE A 413 -9.99 -4.14 -9.23
CA ILE A 413 -10.22 -3.17 -10.32
C ILE A 413 -11.61 -2.54 -10.26
N PRO A 414 -12.73 -3.27 -10.09
CA PRO A 414 -14.06 -2.65 -10.01
C PRO A 414 -14.20 -1.69 -8.80
N ILE A 415 -13.58 -2.00 -7.66
CA ILE A 415 -13.58 -1.12 -6.48
C ILE A 415 -12.91 0.22 -6.83
N ILE A 416 -11.77 0.17 -7.52
CA ILE A 416 -10.99 1.37 -7.86
C ILE A 416 -11.69 2.18 -8.96
N LEU A 417 -12.21 1.52 -10.00
CA LEU A 417 -12.93 2.20 -11.10
C LEU A 417 -14.19 2.91 -10.61
N THR A 418 -14.89 2.34 -9.62
CA THR A 418 -16.10 2.95 -9.06
C THR A 418 -15.80 4.02 -8.00
N ALA A 419 -14.56 4.22 -7.58
CA ALA A 419 -14.17 5.23 -6.61
C ALA A 419 -14.54 6.66 -7.02
N ASN A 420 -14.62 6.95 -8.32
CA ASN A 420 -15.02 8.26 -8.83
C ASN A 420 -16.54 8.48 -8.87
N MET A 421 -17.36 7.44 -8.67
CA MET A 421 -18.83 7.58 -8.72
C MET A 421 -19.40 8.57 -7.69
N PRO A 422 -18.95 8.60 -6.42
CA PRO A 422 -19.40 9.60 -5.45
C PRO A 422 -19.08 11.05 -5.87
N ALA A 423 -17.91 11.28 -6.48
CA ALA A 423 -17.52 12.58 -6.99
C ALA A 423 -18.45 13.05 -8.14
N ILE A 424 -18.70 12.16 -9.11
CA ILE A 424 -19.62 12.42 -10.21
C ILE A 424 -21.05 12.69 -9.69
N GLY A 425 -21.48 11.94 -8.66
CA GLY A 425 -22.76 12.13 -8.00
C GLY A 425 -22.86 13.51 -7.35
N ALA A 426 -21.84 13.91 -6.60
CA ALA A 426 -21.77 15.20 -5.93
C ALA A 426 -21.87 16.38 -6.92
N LEU A 427 -21.17 16.31 -8.05
CA LEU A 427 -21.26 17.31 -9.12
C LEU A 427 -22.69 17.44 -9.71
N ARG A 428 -23.48 16.38 -9.67
CA ARG A 428 -24.87 16.35 -10.12
C ARG A 428 -25.87 16.60 -8.99
N GLY A 429 -25.42 16.92 -7.78
CA GLY A 429 -26.28 17.11 -6.60
C GLY A 429 -27.02 15.84 -6.16
N SER A 430 -26.46 14.64 -6.46
CA SER A 430 -27.11 13.36 -6.19
C SER A 430 -26.24 12.44 -5.34
N MET A 431 -26.83 11.87 -4.28
CA MET A 431 -26.21 10.85 -3.44
C MET A 431 -26.40 9.40 -3.99
N ILE A 432 -27.17 9.22 -5.06
CA ILE A 432 -27.45 7.90 -5.63
C ILE A 432 -26.18 7.13 -5.99
N PRO A 433 -25.16 7.72 -6.68
CA PRO A 433 -23.92 7.03 -6.98
C PRO A 433 -23.15 6.58 -5.74
N THR A 434 -23.21 7.33 -4.65
CA THR A 434 -22.61 6.95 -3.36
C THR A 434 -23.28 5.71 -2.77
N TYR A 435 -24.63 5.63 -2.81
CA TYR A 435 -25.35 4.43 -2.39
C TYR A 435 -25.12 3.23 -3.30
N GLN A 436 -24.94 3.44 -4.61
CA GLN A 436 -24.58 2.36 -5.54
C GLN A 436 -23.21 1.77 -5.22
N VAL A 437 -22.23 2.62 -4.92
CA VAL A 437 -20.89 2.19 -4.50
C VAL A 437 -20.94 1.47 -3.15
N LEU A 438 -21.74 1.95 -2.19
CA LEU A 438 -21.96 1.26 -0.91
C LEU A 438 -22.56 -0.15 -1.13
N ALA A 439 -23.56 -0.27 -2.03
CA ALA A 439 -24.14 -1.55 -2.39
C ALA A 439 -23.13 -2.51 -3.05
N LEU A 440 -22.24 -1.97 -3.89
CA LEU A 440 -21.14 -2.75 -4.49
C LEU A 440 -20.22 -3.32 -3.40
N TYR A 441 -19.84 -2.51 -2.40
CA TYR A 441 -18.98 -2.98 -1.31
C TYR A 441 -19.67 -4.01 -0.42
N ALA A 442 -20.98 -3.84 -0.16
CA ALA A 442 -21.79 -4.87 0.51
C ALA A 442 -21.80 -6.17 -0.31
N PHE A 443 -21.92 -6.10 -1.62
CA PHE A 443 -21.85 -7.25 -2.51
C PHE A 443 -20.49 -7.96 -2.45
N TYR A 444 -19.38 -7.19 -2.45
CA TYR A 444 -18.04 -7.75 -2.23
C TYR A 444 -17.92 -8.48 -0.89
N LEU A 445 -18.50 -7.93 0.19
CA LEU A 445 -18.51 -8.59 1.50
C LEU A 445 -19.27 -9.92 1.45
N VAL A 446 -20.39 -9.98 0.73
CA VAL A 446 -21.16 -11.22 0.52
C VAL A 446 -20.33 -12.24 -0.27
N ILE A 447 -19.68 -11.83 -1.35
CA ILE A 447 -18.79 -12.72 -2.14
C ILE A 447 -17.65 -13.26 -1.25
N CYS A 448 -16.99 -12.39 -0.50
CA CYS A 448 -15.91 -12.80 0.41
C CYS A 448 -16.44 -13.75 1.51
N PHE A 449 -17.63 -13.48 2.05
CA PHE A 449 -18.25 -14.37 3.04
C PHE A 449 -18.53 -15.76 2.47
N ILE A 450 -19.08 -15.85 1.26
CA ILE A 450 -19.30 -17.11 0.55
C ILE A 450 -17.97 -17.82 0.31
N ALA A 451 -16.94 -17.11 -0.18
CA ALA A 451 -15.61 -17.67 -0.38
C ALA A 451 -15.01 -18.23 0.92
N TYR A 452 -15.21 -17.54 2.05
CA TYR A 452 -14.79 -18.02 3.36
C TYR A 452 -15.52 -19.30 3.80
N LEU A 453 -16.80 -19.43 3.52
CA LEU A 453 -17.54 -20.67 3.81
C LEU A 453 -16.99 -21.85 3.02
N PHE A 454 -16.61 -21.65 1.74
CA PHE A 454 -15.97 -22.68 0.93
C PHE A 454 -14.55 -23.02 1.42
N LEU A 455 -13.74 -22.00 1.75
CA LEU A 455 -12.36 -22.18 2.19
C LEU A 455 -12.24 -22.86 3.56
N SER A 456 -13.10 -22.53 4.51
CA SER A 456 -13.02 -23.00 5.89
C SER A 456 -13.96 -24.14 6.21
N GLY A 457 -15.02 -24.29 5.42
CA GLY A 457 -16.17 -25.12 5.74
C GLY A 457 -17.10 -24.43 6.79
N ARG A 458 -18.40 -24.57 6.61
CA ARG A 458 -19.44 -23.90 7.41
C ARG A 458 -19.26 -24.10 8.93
N ARG A 459 -18.97 -25.34 9.38
CA ARG A 459 -18.82 -25.66 10.81
C ARG A 459 -17.65 -24.92 11.46
N ARG A 460 -16.51 -24.81 10.76
CA ARG A 460 -15.33 -24.14 11.28
C ARG A 460 -15.49 -22.62 11.26
N PHE A 461 -16.05 -22.09 10.17
CA PHE A 461 -16.20 -20.63 9.99
C PHE A 461 -17.21 -20.04 10.98
N LEU A 462 -18.36 -20.71 11.20
CA LEU A 462 -19.43 -20.22 12.08
C LEU A 462 -19.26 -20.67 13.55
N ASN A 463 -18.14 -21.27 13.92
CA ASN A 463 -17.91 -21.71 15.30
C ASN A 463 -17.82 -20.50 16.26
N PRO A 464 -18.80 -20.27 17.18
CA PRO A 464 -18.81 -19.13 18.05
C PRO A 464 -17.73 -19.16 19.13
N THR A 465 -17.23 -20.37 19.49
CA THR A 465 -16.22 -20.53 20.54
C THR A 465 -14.80 -20.18 20.08
N ARG A 466 -14.59 -20.08 18.76
CA ARG A 466 -13.29 -19.73 18.18
C ARG A 466 -13.18 -18.21 17.96
N ILE A 467 -12.89 -17.46 19.03
CA ILE A 467 -12.81 -16.00 18.97
C ILE A 467 -11.47 -15.54 18.42
N TRP A 468 -10.37 -16.18 18.82
CA TRP A 468 -8.98 -15.79 18.49
C TRP A 468 -8.18 -16.95 17.92
N LEU A 469 -6.93 -16.67 17.53
CA LEU A 469 -5.97 -17.68 17.09
C LEU A 469 -5.76 -18.73 18.22
N SER A 470 -5.79 -20.00 17.85
CA SER A 470 -5.45 -21.09 18.75
C SER A 470 -3.94 -21.26 18.84
N LYS A 471 -3.43 -21.84 19.93
CA LYS A 471 -2.04 -22.26 20.03
C LYS A 471 -1.73 -23.24 18.89
N PRO A 472 -0.50 -23.23 18.32
CA PRO A 472 -0.08 -24.23 17.36
C PRO A 472 -0.17 -25.63 17.99
N ALA A 473 -0.60 -26.61 17.22
CA ALA A 473 -0.57 -28.00 17.68
C ALA A 473 0.90 -28.40 17.92
N GLY A 474 1.26 -28.71 19.15
CA GLY A 474 2.63 -29.15 19.53
C GLY A 474 3.49 -28.09 20.25
N SER A 475 2.90 -27.02 20.79
CA SER A 475 3.63 -26.06 21.68
C SER A 475 3.57 -26.46 23.14
#